data_3a22ca46e1a0bc7f705971481e034157
#
_entry.id   3a22ca46e1a0bc7f705971481e034157
#
_cell.length_a   1.000
_cell.length_b   1.000
_cell.length_c   1.000
_cell.angle_alpha   90.00
_cell.angle_beta   90.00
_cell.angle_gamma   90.00
#
_symmetry.space_group_name_H-M   'P 1'
#
loop_
_entity.id
_entity.type
_entity.pdbx_description
1 polymer ?
#
loop_
_entity_poly.entity_id
_entity_poly.type
_entity_poly.pdbx_seq_one_letter_code
_entity_poly.pdbx_strand_id
1 'polypeptide(L)'
;SKLWHKNKLPPHILIMTATPIPRTLAMSVYGDLDISIIDELPPGRKYINTIHQTHNQRLKLIDFLKNEIKKGRQAYVVYPLIKESEKLDFKDLMDGYETFSRDFPMPKYQISIVHGKMNNEDKEYEMQRFIENKTQILVSTTVIEVGVDIPNATVMIIESAERFGLSQLHQLRGRVGRGQHKSYCFLITGHKKTKESKIRMETMVNTNDGFIIAE
;
A
#
# COMPACT_ATOMS: atom_id res chain seq x y z
N SER A 1 30.04 2.78 -7.91
CA SER A 1 31.42 3.09 -8.37
C SER A 1 32.51 2.29 -7.63
N LYS A 2 32.35 1.91 -6.34
CA LYS A 2 33.39 1.14 -5.60
C LYS A 2 33.50 -0.34 -6.01
N LEU A 3 32.47 -0.93 -6.62
CA LEU A 3 32.49 -2.33 -7.09
C LEU A 3 33.30 -2.53 -8.37
N TRP A 4 33.47 -1.51 -9.17
CA TRP A 4 34.18 -1.53 -10.46
C TRP A 4 35.71 -1.64 -10.33
N HIS A 5 36.25 -1.27 -9.16
CA HIS A 5 37.72 -1.19 -8.96
C HIS A 5 38.34 -2.45 -8.33
N LYS A 6 37.55 -3.43 -7.87
CA LYS A 6 38.07 -4.58 -7.15
C LYS A 6 38.31 -5.84 -7.98
N ASN A 7 37.69 -5.98 -9.16
CA ASN A 7 37.78 -7.18 -9.98
C ASN A 7 38.26 -6.88 -11.39
N LYS A 8 39.09 -7.75 -11.96
CA LYS A 8 39.58 -7.65 -13.36
C LYS A 8 38.47 -7.79 -14.41
N LEU A 9 37.29 -8.30 -14.04
CA LEU A 9 36.10 -8.39 -14.88
C LEU A 9 34.99 -7.58 -14.21
N PRO A 10 34.26 -6.72 -14.96
CA PRO A 10 33.12 -6.00 -14.42
C PRO A 10 32.01 -6.97 -13.98
N PRO A 11 31.40 -6.77 -12.81
CA PRO A 11 30.30 -7.62 -12.36
C PRO A 11 29.07 -7.43 -13.25
N HIS A 12 28.28 -8.50 -13.43
CA HIS A 12 26.94 -8.36 -13.99
C HIS A 12 26.04 -7.65 -12.97
N ILE A 13 25.39 -6.57 -13.41
CA ILE A 13 24.55 -5.74 -12.56
C ILE A 13 23.11 -5.81 -13.08
N LEU A 14 22.19 -6.26 -12.23
CA LEU A 14 20.74 -6.18 -12.47
C LEU A 14 20.13 -5.15 -11.53
N ILE A 15 19.51 -4.13 -12.11
CA ILE A 15 18.74 -3.11 -11.36
C ILE A 15 17.28 -3.41 -11.56
N MET A 16 16.55 -3.65 -10.47
CA MET A 16 15.11 -3.89 -10.49
C MET A 16 14.40 -2.79 -9.71
N THR A 17 13.31 -2.30 -10.26
CA THR A 17 12.44 -1.32 -9.59
C THR A 17 10.98 -1.71 -9.77
N ALA A 18 10.20 -1.56 -8.71
CA ALA A 18 8.74 -1.72 -8.76
C ALA A 18 8.02 -0.41 -9.15
N THR A 19 8.76 0.70 -9.20
CA THR A 19 8.24 1.99 -9.64
C THR A 19 8.49 2.10 -11.14
N PRO A 20 7.46 2.23 -11.98
CA PRO A 20 7.65 2.48 -13.40
C PRO A 20 8.48 3.73 -13.61
N ILE A 21 9.52 3.62 -14.41
CA ILE A 21 10.37 4.74 -14.83
C ILE A 21 10.00 5.05 -16.27
N PRO A 22 9.62 6.29 -16.62
CA PRO A 22 9.38 6.68 -18.00
C PRO A 22 10.56 6.26 -18.88
N ARG A 23 10.28 5.68 -20.05
CA ARG A 23 11.28 5.10 -20.94
C ARG A 23 12.39 6.11 -21.30
N THR A 24 11.98 7.35 -21.50
CA THR A 24 12.89 8.47 -21.78
C THR A 24 13.85 8.75 -20.65
N LEU A 25 13.36 8.72 -19.39
CA LEU A 25 14.19 8.93 -18.22
C LEU A 25 15.12 7.73 -17.97
N ALA A 26 14.66 6.51 -18.20
CA ALA A 26 15.46 5.31 -18.08
C ALA A 26 16.64 5.32 -19.07
N MET A 27 16.42 5.71 -20.31
CA MET A 27 17.49 5.87 -21.33
C MET A 27 18.49 6.98 -20.97
N SER A 28 18.03 8.07 -20.34
CA SER A 28 18.91 9.16 -19.93
C SER A 28 19.78 8.82 -18.70
N VAL A 29 19.24 8.04 -17.76
CA VAL A 29 19.92 7.73 -16.49
C VAL A 29 20.78 6.47 -16.59
N TYR A 30 20.37 5.51 -17.42
CA TYR A 30 20.97 4.17 -17.53
C TYR A 30 21.45 3.86 -18.95
N GLY A 31 21.85 4.84 -19.72
CA GLY A 31 22.12 4.79 -21.17
C GLY A 31 22.91 3.60 -21.70
N ASP A 32 23.74 2.96 -20.85
CA ASP A 32 24.55 1.79 -21.20
C ASP A 32 23.93 0.46 -20.72
N LEU A 33 22.70 0.46 -20.19
CA LEU A 33 22.04 -0.75 -19.70
C LEU A 33 20.88 -1.15 -20.62
N ASP A 34 20.77 -2.46 -20.87
CA ASP A 34 19.59 -3.05 -21.51
C ASP A 34 18.39 -2.94 -20.57
N ILE A 35 17.25 -2.53 -21.11
CA ILE A 35 16.02 -2.35 -20.35
C ILE A 35 15.01 -3.40 -20.76
N SER A 36 14.55 -4.20 -19.78
CA SER A 36 13.43 -5.11 -19.91
C SER A 36 12.24 -4.59 -19.12
N ILE A 37 11.09 -4.49 -19.79
CA ILE A 37 9.85 -3.99 -19.20
C ILE A 37 8.92 -5.18 -18.99
N ILE A 38 8.37 -5.28 -17.77
CA ILE A 38 7.29 -6.22 -17.45
C ILE A 38 6.00 -5.41 -17.45
N ASP A 39 5.21 -5.50 -18.52
CA ASP A 39 3.99 -4.74 -18.76
C ASP A 39 2.71 -5.58 -18.67
N GLU A 40 2.86 -6.89 -18.51
CA GLU A 40 1.73 -7.81 -18.33
C GLU A 40 1.54 -8.20 -16.86
N LEU A 41 0.28 -8.34 -16.47
CA LEU A 41 -0.05 -8.89 -15.15
C LEU A 41 0.16 -10.40 -15.15
N PRO A 42 0.66 -10.97 -14.04
CA PRO A 42 0.75 -12.41 -13.87
C PRO A 42 -0.61 -13.09 -14.11
N PRO A 43 -0.65 -14.32 -14.65
CA PRO A 43 -1.88 -15.05 -14.87
C PRO A 43 -2.74 -15.15 -13.60
N GLY A 44 -4.03 -14.87 -13.74
CA GLY A 44 -5.00 -14.92 -12.63
C GLY A 44 -5.06 -13.66 -11.75
N ARG A 45 -4.20 -12.68 -11.94
CA ARG A 45 -4.28 -11.40 -11.23
C ARG A 45 -5.42 -10.54 -11.77
N LYS A 46 -6.26 -10.04 -10.88
CA LYS A 46 -7.42 -9.20 -11.23
C LYS A 46 -7.11 -7.73 -11.03
N TYR A 47 -7.74 -6.88 -11.83
CA TYR A 47 -7.72 -5.45 -11.62
C TYR A 47 -8.29 -5.10 -10.25
N ILE A 48 -7.65 -4.14 -9.59
CA ILE A 48 -8.06 -3.66 -8.26
C ILE A 48 -9.05 -2.51 -8.48
N ASN A 49 -10.24 -2.66 -7.89
CA ASN A 49 -11.24 -1.60 -7.93
C ASN A 49 -10.84 -0.47 -6.97
N THR A 50 -10.40 0.64 -7.52
CA THR A 50 -9.97 1.81 -6.75
C THR A 50 -11.13 2.78 -6.57
N ILE A 51 -11.41 3.16 -5.32
CA ILE A 51 -12.55 4.00 -4.95
C ILE A 51 -12.03 5.17 -4.12
N HIS A 52 -12.32 6.39 -4.56
CA HIS A 52 -12.02 7.58 -3.79
C HIS A 52 -13.24 7.99 -2.95
N GLN A 53 -13.02 8.20 -1.66
CA GLN A 53 -14.05 8.62 -0.70
C GLN A 53 -13.54 9.73 0.22
N THR A 54 -14.49 10.46 0.82
CA THR A 54 -14.21 11.38 1.92
C THR A 54 -14.65 10.78 3.25
N HIS A 55 -14.16 11.33 4.35
CA HIS A 55 -14.53 10.86 5.70
C HIS A 55 -16.05 10.77 5.94
N ASN A 56 -16.88 11.55 5.24
CA ASN A 56 -18.35 11.51 5.37
C ASN A 56 -18.95 10.15 4.94
N GLN A 57 -18.22 9.35 4.17
CA GLN A 57 -18.69 8.05 3.69
C GLN A 57 -18.18 6.88 4.54
N ARG A 58 -17.61 7.19 5.72
CA ARG A 58 -16.99 6.19 6.60
C ARG A 58 -17.93 5.04 6.99
N LEU A 59 -19.20 5.32 7.28
CA LEU A 59 -20.16 4.26 7.64
C LEU A 59 -20.32 3.22 6.52
N LYS A 60 -20.40 3.67 5.27
CA LYS A 60 -20.49 2.77 4.11
C LYS A 60 -19.23 1.91 3.96
N LEU A 61 -18.06 2.49 4.23
CA LEU A 61 -16.79 1.78 4.21
C LEU A 61 -16.74 0.70 5.30
N ILE A 62 -17.18 1.03 6.52
CA ILE A 62 -17.21 0.08 7.65
C ILE A 62 -18.17 -1.09 7.35
N ASP A 63 -19.35 -0.81 6.83
CA ASP A 63 -20.32 -1.85 6.45
C ASP A 63 -19.77 -2.76 5.34
N PHE A 64 -19.13 -2.16 4.33
CA PHE A 64 -18.45 -2.90 3.27
C PHE A 64 -17.37 -3.82 3.86
N LEU A 65 -16.52 -3.28 4.73
CA LEU A 65 -15.42 -4.03 5.34
C LEU A 65 -15.93 -5.18 6.22
N LYS A 66 -17.01 -4.95 7.01
CA LYS A 66 -17.66 -6.01 7.79
C LYS A 66 -18.17 -7.15 6.89
N ASN A 67 -18.70 -6.83 5.72
CA ASN A 67 -19.15 -7.81 4.77
C ASN A 67 -18.00 -8.61 4.14
N GLU A 68 -16.87 -7.96 3.83
CA GLU A 68 -15.68 -8.67 3.32
C GLU A 68 -15.07 -9.58 4.40
N ILE A 69 -14.99 -9.11 5.65
CA ILE A 69 -14.50 -9.92 6.77
C ILE A 69 -15.41 -11.14 7.02
N LYS A 70 -16.73 -11.00 6.91
CA LYS A 70 -17.66 -12.14 7.00
C LYS A 70 -17.40 -13.21 5.94
N LYS A 71 -16.87 -12.82 4.78
CA LYS A 71 -16.45 -13.75 3.72
C LYS A 71 -15.07 -14.37 3.99
N GLY A 72 -14.47 -14.09 5.15
CA GLY A 72 -13.14 -14.55 5.56
C GLY A 72 -11.99 -13.72 4.97
N ARG A 73 -12.25 -12.52 4.43
CA ARG A 73 -11.22 -11.64 3.85
C ARG A 73 -10.56 -10.78 4.91
N GLN A 74 -9.37 -10.29 4.55
CA GLN A 74 -8.58 -9.41 5.41
C GLN A 74 -8.35 -8.05 4.74
N ALA A 75 -8.05 -7.05 5.57
CA ALA A 75 -7.86 -5.68 5.13
C ALA A 75 -6.59 -5.05 5.69
N TYR A 76 -5.93 -4.25 4.87
CA TYR A 76 -4.93 -3.28 5.29
C TYR A 76 -5.56 -1.91 5.50
N VAL A 77 -5.14 -1.22 6.56
CA VAL A 77 -5.44 0.19 6.81
C VAL A 77 -4.11 0.91 7.00
N VAL A 78 -3.79 1.82 6.08
CA VAL A 78 -2.49 2.47 6.03
C VAL A 78 -2.63 3.96 6.29
N TYR A 79 -1.85 4.45 7.25
CA TYR A 79 -1.71 5.86 7.60
C TYR A 79 -0.40 6.43 7.04
N PRO A 80 -0.37 7.71 6.61
CA PRO A 80 0.86 8.31 6.09
C PRO A 80 1.90 8.49 7.19
N LEU A 81 3.18 8.42 6.79
CA LEU A 81 4.31 8.91 7.58
C LEU A 81 4.70 10.30 7.07
N ILE A 82 4.65 11.29 7.95
CA ILE A 82 5.11 12.65 7.66
C ILE A 82 6.50 12.79 8.23
N LYS A 83 7.52 12.91 7.37
CA LYS A 83 8.92 13.00 7.78
C LYS A 83 9.20 14.13 8.80
N GLU A 84 8.35 15.14 8.85
CA GLU A 84 8.53 16.33 9.70
C GLU A 84 7.91 16.20 11.09
N SER A 85 7.11 15.17 11.38
CA SER A 85 6.42 15.02 12.67
C SER A 85 6.06 13.58 13.03
N GLU A 86 7.07 12.78 13.39
CA GLU A 86 6.87 11.41 13.86
C GLU A 86 5.88 11.27 15.04
N LYS A 87 5.74 12.32 15.86
CA LYS A 87 4.80 12.33 16.97
C LYS A 87 3.34 12.44 16.51
N LEU A 88 3.08 13.27 15.48
CA LEU A 88 1.74 13.42 14.92
C LEU A 88 1.33 12.17 14.15
N ASP A 89 2.24 11.60 13.37
CA ASP A 89 1.97 10.38 12.61
C ASP A 89 1.61 9.21 13.53
N PHE A 90 2.34 9.09 14.65
CA PHE A 90 2.04 8.06 15.63
C PHE A 90 0.68 8.32 16.31
N LYS A 91 0.35 9.57 16.59
CA LYS A 91 -0.95 9.93 17.14
C LYS A 91 -2.08 9.61 16.17
N ASP A 92 -1.95 10.04 14.91
CA ASP A 92 -2.95 9.77 13.86
C ASP A 92 -3.17 8.26 13.69
N LEU A 93 -2.10 7.45 13.74
CA LEU A 93 -2.18 5.99 13.69
C LEU A 93 -2.94 5.43 14.90
N MET A 94 -2.62 5.89 16.12
CA MET A 94 -3.26 5.40 17.34
C MET A 94 -4.73 5.81 17.42
N ASP A 95 -5.07 7.05 17.09
CA ASP A 95 -6.45 7.53 17.01
C ASP A 95 -7.25 6.70 15.96
N GLY A 96 -6.60 6.37 14.87
CA GLY A 96 -7.16 5.49 13.83
C GLY A 96 -7.38 4.07 14.33
N TYR A 97 -6.39 3.48 15.00
CA TYR A 97 -6.49 2.16 15.60
C TYR A 97 -7.64 2.08 16.63
N GLU A 98 -7.75 3.06 17.53
CA GLU A 98 -8.84 3.15 18.49
C GLU A 98 -10.21 3.26 17.79
N THR A 99 -10.29 4.02 16.72
CA THR A 99 -11.53 4.19 15.95
C THR A 99 -11.93 2.87 15.29
N PHE A 100 -11.00 2.15 14.66
CA PHE A 100 -11.27 0.83 14.09
C PHE A 100 -11.63 -0.18 15.19
N SER A 101 -10.98 -0.13 16.35
CA SER A 101 -11.29 -1.02 17.49
C SER A 101 -12.70 -0.83 18.04
N ARG A 102 -13.24 0.39 17.98
CA ARG A 102 -14.66 0.66 18.32
C ARG A 102 -15.62 0.13 17.27
N ASP A 103 -15.28 0.29 15.98
CA ASP A 103 -16.10 -0.16 14.87
C ASP A 103 -16.08 -1.70 14.71
N PHE A 104 -14.97 -2.33 15.14
CA PHE A 104 -14.70 -3.77 15.07
C PHE A 104 -14.34 -4.34 16.45
N PRO A 105 -15.31 -4.44 17.38
CA PRO A 105 -15.04 -4.82 18.75
C PRO A 105 -14.66 -6.31 18.91
N MET A 106 -13.73 -6.56 19.85
CA MET A 106 -13.41 -7.91 20.33
C MET A 106 -14.60 -8.53 21.07
N PRO A 107 -14.72 -9.82 21.14
CA PRO A 107 -13.83 -10.85 20.55
C PRO A 107 -14.15 -11.19 19.08
N LYS A 108 -15.19 -10.58 18.52
CA LYS A 108 -15.67 -10.90 17.17
C LYS A 108 -14.67 -10.53 16.08
N TYR A 109 -13.95 -9.44 16.27
CA TYR A 109 -12.92 -8.96 15.35
C TYR A 109 -11.61 -8.78 16.11
N GLN A 110 -10.51 -9.02 15.42
CA GLN A 110 -9.19 -8.77 15.96
C GLN A 110 -8.37 -7.91 14.98
N ILE A 111 -7.63 -6.96 15.52
CA ILE A 111 -6.87 -6.00 14.76
C ILE A 111 -5.40 -6.10 15.18
N SER A 112 -4.51 -6.23 14.20
CA SER A 112 -3.07 -6.06 14.38
C SER A 112 -2.67 -4.64 14.10
N ILE A 113 -1.65 -4.15 14.78
CA ILE A 113 -1.05 -2.85 14.53
C ILE A 113 0.47 -3.01 14.31
N VAL A 114 1.00 -2.34 13.27
CA VAL A 114 2.44 -2.36 12.97
C VAL A 114 2.91 -0.95 12.62
N HIS A 115 3.95 -0.49 13.32
CA HIS A 115 4.52 0.85 13.08
C HIS A 115 6.03 0.89 13.35
N GLY A 116 6.69 1.96 12.90
CA GLY A 116 8.14 2.11 12.93
C GLY A 116 8.77 2.07 14.33
N LYS A 117 8.02 2.45 15.38
CA LYS A 117 8.52 2.48 16.78
C LYS A 117 8.51 1.13 17.50
N MET A 118 7.86 0.11 16.91
CA MET A 118 7.88 -1.24 17.49
C MET A 118 9.26 -1.87 17.28
N ASN A 119 9.67 -2.72 18.22
CA ASN A 119 10.81 -3.61 18.01
C ASN A 119 10.50 -4.66 16.93
N ASN A 120 11.51 -5.36 16.45
CA ASN A 120 11.33 -6.32 15.36
C ASN A 120 10.49 -7.52 15.78
N GLU A 121 10.64 -7.99 16.99
CA GLU A 121 9.90 -9.16 17.52
C GLU A 121 8.39 -8.89 17.58
N ASP A 122 7.99 -7.72 18.08
CA ASP A 122 6.58 -7.32 18.12
C ASP A 122 5.99 -7.13 16.72
N LYS A 123 6.78 -6.55 15.78
CA LYS A 123 6.36 -6.42 14.37
C LYS A 123 6.14 -7.79 13.73
N GLU A 124 7.08 -8.71 13.91
CA GLU A 124 6.99 -10.07 13.38
C GLU A 124 5.80 -10.81 13.99
N TYR A 125 5.57 -10.67 15.29
CA TYR A 125 4.44 -11.28 15.97
C TYR A 125 3.10 -10.79 15.41
N GLU A 126 2.89 -9.48 15.29
CA GLU A 126 1.65 -8.90 14.76
C GLU A 126 1.46 -9.25 13.27
N MET A 127 2.53 -9.25 12.48
CA MET A 127 2.49 -9.69 11.10
C MET A 127 2.12 -11.17 10.96
N GLN A 128 2.70 -12.04 11.81
CA GLN A 128 2.41 -13.46 11.80
C GLN A 128 0.93 -13.73 12.14
N ARG A 129 0.37 -13.02 13.13
CA ARG A 129 -1.06 -13.09 13.45
C ARG A 129 -1.94 -12.74 12.24
N PHE A 130 -1.54 -11.75 11.46
CA PHE A 130 -2.26 -11.35 10.27
C PHE A 130 -2.10 -12.37 9.13
N ILE A 131 -0.89 -12.89 8.90
CA ILE A 131 -0.62 -13.96 7.92
C ILE A 131 -1.46 -15.21 8.22
N GLU A 132 -1.54 -15.61 9.48
CA GLU A 132 -2.30 -16.77 9.94
C GLU A 132 -3.83 -16.52 10.03
N ASN A 133 -4.30 -15.37 9.56
CA ASN A 133 -5.70 -14.94 9.61
C ASN A 133 -6.30 -14.93 11.06
N LYS A 134 -5.44 -14.79 12.06
CA LYS A 134 -5.86 -14.59 13.46
C LYS A 134 -6.40 -13.17 13.67
N THR A 135 -5.96 -12.22 12.85
CA THR A 135 -6.46 -10.85 12.80
C THR A 135 -7.00 -10.53 11.41
N GLN A 136 -8.12 -9.81 11.35
CA GLN A 136 -8.81 -9.51 10.10
C GLN A 136 -8.38 -8.18 9.51
N ILE A 137 -7.88 -7.28 10.35
CA ILE A 137 -7.45 -5.93 9.95
C ILE A 137 -6.02 -5.73 10.44
N LEU A 138 -5.16 -5.24 9.56
CA LEU A 138 -3.83 -4.76 9.89
C LEU A 138 -3.78 -3.24 9.72
N VAL A 139 -3.64 -2.52 10.83
CA VAL A 139 -3.44 -1.07 10.85
C VAL A 139 -1.94 -0.78 10.87
N SER A 140 -1.47 0.05 9.95
CA SER A 140 -0.04 0.33 9.88
C SER A 140 0.27 1.73 9.36
N THR A 141 1.49 2.19 9.61
CA THR A 141 2.10 3.26 8.82
C THR A 141 2.69 2.71 7.52
N THR A 142 3.18 3.58 6.63
CA THR A 142 3.70 3.22 5.29
C THR A 142 4.80 2.14 5.26
N VAL A 143 5.34 1.78 6.41
CA VAL A 143 6.44 0.79 6.53
C VAL A 143 5.91 -0.65 6.48
N ILE A 144 4.98 -0.96 5.58
CA ILE A 144 4.76 -2.36 5.19
C ILE A 144 5.82 -2.71 4.13
N GLU A 145 7.09 -2.57 4.51
CA GLU A 145 8.23 -3.03 3.71
C GLU A 145 8.36 -4.55 3.73
N VAL A 146 7.56 -5.22 4.54
CA VAL A 146 7.56 -6.67 4.60
C VAL A 146 6.96 -7.18 3.30
N GLY A 147 7.79 -7.71 2.43
CA GLY A 147 7.43 -8.32 1.14
C GLY A 147 6.60 -9.59 1.27
N VAL A 148 5.71 -9.65 2.26
CA VAL A 148 4.83 -10.79 2.49
C VAL A 148 3.63 -10.65 1.58
N ASP A 149 3.44 -11.68 0.78
CA ASP A 149 2.27 -11.84 -0.06
C ASP A 149 1.14 -12.47 0.75
N ILE A 150 0.05 -11.75 0.95
CA ILE A 150 -1.12 -12.24 1.67
C ILE A 150 -2.32 -12.28 0.70
N PRO A 151 -2.54 -13.40 0.01
CA PRO A 151 -3.59 -13.50 -1.01
C PRO A 151 -5.00 -13.26 -0.47
N ASN A 152 -5.21 -13.49 0.83
CA ASN A 152 -6.49 -13.28 1.50
C ASN A 152 -6.77 -11.81 1.84
N ALA A 153 -5.75 -10.94 1.82
CA ALA A 153 -5.92 -9.50 2.01
C ALA A 153 -6.43 -8.86 0.70
N THR A 154 -7.72 -8.61 0.65
CA THR A 154 -8.41 -8.13 -0.56
C THR A 154 -8.83 -6.66 -0.47
N VAL A 155 -8.72 -6.05 0.69
CA VAL A 155 -9.09 -4.64 0.89
C VAL A 155 -7.89 -3.84 1.36
N MET A 156 -7.59 -2.74 0.66
CA MET A 156 -6.62 -1.73 1.05
C MET A 156 -7.37 -0.44 1.35
N ILE A 157 -7.18 0.11 2.54
CA ILE A 157 -7.70 1.43 2.93
C ILE A 157 -6.49 2.33 3.16
N ILE A 158 -6.41 3.43 2.43
CA ILE A 158 -5.34 4.42 2.57
C ILE A 158 -5.95 5.69 3.15
N GLU A 159 -5.70 5.94 4.41
CA GLU A 159 -6.14 7.13 5.12
C GLU A 159 -5.28 8.34 4.76
N SER A 160 -5.89 9.51 4.69
CA SER A 160 -5.22 10.76 4.26
C SER A 160 -4.45 10.58 2.95
N ALA A 161 -5.10 9.96 1.95
CA ALA A 161 -4.47 9.56 0.69
C ALA A 161 -3.87 10.75 -0.07
N GLU A 162 -4.36 11.97 0.15
CA GLU A 162 -3.82 13.20 -0.42
C GLU A 162 -2.36 13.49 0.00
N ARG A 163 -1.89 12.88 1.08
CA ARG A 163 -0.52 13.05 1.59
C ARG A 163 0.51 12.13 0.93
N PHE A 164 0.04 11.16 0.15
CA PHE A 164 0.90 10.21 -0.56
C PHE A 164 1.23 10.69 -1.97
N GLY A 165 2.43 10.37 -2.44
CA GLY A 165 2.76 10.45 -3.86
C GLY A 165 2.10 9.34 -4.68
N LEU A 166 1.95 9.55 -5.99
CA LEU A 166 1.34 8.56 -6.90
C LEU A 166 2.03 7.20 -6.87
N SER A 167 3.37 7.18 -6.88
CA SER A 167 4.15 5.94 -6.79
C SER A 167 3.87 5.16 -5.51
N GLN A 168 3.75 5.87 -4.37
CA GLN A 168 3.44 5.23 -3.09
C GLN A 168 2.02 4.64 -3.09
N LEU A 169 1.03 5.40 -3.59
CA LEU A 169 -0.34 4.93 -3.73
C LEU A 169 -0.41 3.68 -4.63
N HIS A 170 0.32 3.70 -5.74
CA HIS A 170 0.39 2.56 -6.65
C HIS A 170 1.01 1.33 -5.98
N GLN A 171 2.12 1.49 -5.26
CA GLN A 171 2.76 0.41 -4.51
C GLN A 171 1.85 -0.16 -3.42
N LEU A 172 1.17 0.70 -2.64
CA LEU A 172 0.22 0.28 -1.61
C LEU A 172 -0.96 -0.46 -2.22
N ARG A 173 -1.56 0.07 -3.29
CA ARG A 173 -2.61 -0.62 -4.04
C ARG A 173 -2.16 -2.01 -4.50
N GLY A 174 -0.93 -2.13 -4.99
CA GLY A 174 -0.35 -3.40 -5.45
C GLY A 174 -0.13 -4.45 -4.35
N ARG A 175 -0.34 -4.12 -3.06
CA ARG A 175 -0.28 -5.08 -1.95
C ARG A 175 -1.52 -5.96 -1.85
N VAL A 176 -2.62 -5.59 -2.48
CA VAL A 176 -3.82 -6.43 -2.63
C VAL A 176 -3.96 -6.89 -4.09
N GLY A 177 -4.95 -7.73 -4.38
CA GLY A 177 -5.15 -8.27 -5.73
C GLY A 177 -4.21 -9.42 -6.10
N ARG A 178 -3.66 -10.10 -5.11
CA ARG A 178 -2.71 -11.21 -5.28
C ARG A 178 -3.35 -12.60 -5.22
N GLY A 179 -4.65 -12.64 -4.97
CA GLY A 179 -5.44 -13.86 -4.93
C GLY A 179 -6.53 -13.90 -6.01
N GLN A 180 -7.36 -14.94 -5.98
CA GLN A 180 -8.44 -15.14 -6.94
C GLN A 180 -9.68 -14.25 -6.71
N HIS A 181 -9.71 -13.51 -5.58
CA HIS A 181 -10.86 -12.71 -5.17
C HIS A 181 -10.76 -11.28 -5.69
N LYS A 182 -11.94 -10.66 -5.90
CA LYS A 182 -12.00 -9.22 -6.22
C LYS A 182 -11.36 -8.43 -5.10
N SER A 183 -10.53 -7.48 -5.46
CA SER A 183 -9.82 -6.63 -4.51
C SER A 183 -10.16 -5.16 -4.70
N TYR A 184 -10.09 -4.42 -3.61
CA TYR A 184 -10.54 -3.04 -3.53
C TYR A 184 -9.47 -2.18 -2.86
N CYS A 185 -9.31 -0.97 -3.37
CA CYS A 185 -8.44 0.04 -2.77
C CYS A 185 -9.26 1.30 -2.51
N PHE A 186 -9.44 1.66 -1.26
CA PHE A 186 -10.13 2.88 -0.85
C PHE A 186 -9.12 3.97 -0.55
N LEU A 187 -9.23 5.09 -1.25
CA LEU A 187 -8.45 6.30 -1.03
C LEU A 187 -9.31 7.26 -0.20
N ILE A 188 -8.99 7.42 1.08
CA ILE A 188 -9.75 8.29 1.98
C ILE A 188 -9.04 9.62 2.08
N THR A 189 -9.78 10.72 1.86
CA THR A 189 -9.22 12.07 1.90
C THR A 189 -10.03 12.99 2.78
N GLY A 190 -9.36 14.02 3.32
CA GLY A 190 -10.02 15.12 4.02
C GLY A 190 -10.86 15.98 3.09
N HIS A 191 -11.53 16.99 3.68
CA HIS A 191 -12.41 17.92 2.92
C HIS A 191 -11.62 18.91 2.07
N LYS A 192 -10.46 19.37 2.55
CA LYS A 192 -9.60 20.33 1.84
C LYS A 192 -8.63 19.57 0.95
N LYS A 193 -8.72 19.80 -0.36
CA LYS A 193 -7.85 19.17 -1.37
C LYS A 193 -7.24 20.24 -2.25
N THR A 194 -5.95 20.09 -2.54
CA THR A 194 -5.30 20.87 -3.58
C THR A 194 -5.71 20.34 -4.97
N LYS A 195 -5.48 21.14 -6.01
CA LYS A 195 -5.74 20.69 -7.40
C LYS A 195 -4.93 19.43 -7.73
N GLU A 196 -3.66 19.42 -7.32
CA GLU A 196 -2.75 18.28 -7.57
C GLU A 196 -3.24 17.02 -6.86
N SER A 197 -3.76 17.13 -5.62
CA SER A 197 -4.26 15.96 -4.92
C SER A 197 -5.53 15.38 -5.57
N LYS A 198 -6.39 16.24 -6.15
CA LYS A 198 -7.55 15.78 -6.93
C LYS A 198 -7.11 15.00 -8.17
N ILE A 199 -6.18 15.55 -8.94
CA ILE A 199 -5.64 14.89 -10.14
C ILE A 199 -5.05 13.53 -9.77
N ARG A 200 -4.25 13.45 -8.69
CA ARG A 200 -3.70 12.17 -8.23
C ARG A 200 -4.77 11.15 -7.88
N MET A 201 -5.83 11.55 -7.16
CA MET A 201 -6.94 10.65 -6.82
C MET A 201 -7.68 10.18 -8.08
N GLU A 202 -7.95 11.08 -9.01
CA GLU A 202 -8.59 10.76 -10.29
C GLU A 202 -7.74 9.81 -11.13
N THR A 203 -6.44 10.05 -11.23
CA THR A 203 -5.49 9.14 -11.91
C THR A 203 -5.54 7.75 -11.29
N MET A 204 -5.46 7.64 -9.97
CA MET A 204 -5.51 6.36 -9.27
C MET A 204 -6.83 5.60 -9.45
N VAL A 205 -7.95 6.31 -9.58
CA VAL A 205 -9.27 5.70 -9.81
C VAL A 205 -9.40 5.22 -11.27
N ASN A 206 -8.90 6.01 -12.22
CA ASN A 206 -9.12 5.79 -13.65
C ASN A 206 -8.18 4.75 -14.28
N THR A 207 -7.00 4.50 -13.67
CA THR A 207 -6.05 3.54 -14.24
C THR A 207 -5.45 2.60 -13.21
N ASN A 208 -5.18 1.37 -13.63
CA ASN A 208 -4.34 0.42 -12.90
C ASN A 208 -2.92 0.33 -13.51
N ASP A 209 -2.69 1.00 -14.64
CA ASP A 209 -1.40 1.01 -15.32
C ASP A 209 -0.40 1.89 -14.56
N GLY A 210 0.70 1.28 -14.13
CA GLY A 210 1.77 1.97 -13.40
C GLY A 210 2.56 2.95 -14.27
N PHE A 211 2.64 2.74 -15.59
CA PHE A 211 3.34 3.66 -16.49
C PHE A 211 2.57 4.97 -16.66
N ILE A 212 1.24 4.90 -16.83
CA ILE A 212 0.37 6.09 -16.88
C ILE A 212 0.41 6.86 -15.55
N ILE A 213 0.60 6.15 -14.42
CA ILE A 213 0.72 6.76 -13.09
C ILE A 213 2.08 7.47 -12.91
N ALA A 214 3.11 7.05 -13.65
CA ALA A 214 4.47 7.61 -13.54
C ALA A 214 4.71 8.83 -14.44
N GLU A 215 3.90 9.05 -15.47
CA GLU A 215 3.88 10.24 -16.33
C GLU A 215 3.21 11.44 -15.65
#